data_83a9f244c6c6c3f9b6b51b6e4237f61c
#
_entry.id   83a9f244c6c6c3f9b6b51b6e4237f61c
#
_cell.length_a   1.000
_cell.length_b   1.000
_cell.length_c   1.000
_cell.angle_alpha   90.00
_cell.angle_beta   90.00
_cell.angle_gamma   90.00
#
_symmetry.space_group_name_H-M   'P 1'
#
loop_
_entity.id
_entity.type
_entity.pdbx_description
1 polymer ?
#
loop_
_entity_poly.entity_id
_entity_poly.type
_entity_poly.pdbx_seq_one_letter_code
_entity_poly.pdbx_strand_id
1 'polypeptide(L)'
;MNCQIYVPGAGCKVFLVTILTTAELEESGRSYGKSYFREGCRNCRKCVAICPTGALKGNGTIDSRLCLNYLTIEHRGELPEGTDLHGSLFGCERCIDICPAPRSKPTAIEDLAPDPRVLELDVQTLNSMSSSAFNRKFRFSPLSRAGLKGLQRNLMKIGKKMANHQGK
;
A
#
# COMPACT_ATOMS: atom_id res chain seq x y z
N MET A 1 3.86 14.80 6.05
CA MET A 1 2.83 14.39 5.07
C MET A 1 3.11 12.96 4.65
N ASN A 2 2.07 12.19 4.36
CA ASN A 2 2.20 10.77 3.94
C ASN A 2 2.49 10.60 2.44
N CYS A 3 2.74 11.69 1.73
CA CYS A 3 3.01 11.69 0.29
C CYS A 3 1.89 11.07 -0.59
N GLN A 4 0.68 10.99 -0.06
CA GLN A 4 -0.51 10.54 -0.79
C GLN A 4 -1.31 11.73 -1.31
N ILE A 5 -2.04 11.52 -2.39
CA ILE A 5 -3.02 12.48 -2.87
C ILE A 5 -4.16 12.55 -1.85
N TYR A 6 -4.54 13.76 -1.51
CA TYR A 6 -5.70 14.04 -0.67
C TYR A 6 -6.80 14.68 -1.53
N VAL A 7 -7.95 14.05 -1.55
CA VAL A 7 -9.15 14.57 -2.21
C VAL A 7 -10.09 15.10 -1.13
N PRO A 8 -10.47 16.40 -1.16
CA PRO A 8 -11.41 16.96 -0.22
C PRO A 8 -12.71 16.14 -0.17
N GLY A 9 -13.15 15.78 1.03
CA GLY A 9 -14.32 14.93 1.25
C GLY A 9 -14.09 13.43 1.12
N ALA A 10 -13.14 12.96 0.28
CA ALA A 10 -12.85 11.55 0.10
C ALA A 10 -11.63 11.06 0.89
N GLY A 11 -10.71 11.96 1.26
CA GLY A 11 -9.49 11.60 2.00
C GLY A 11 -8.35 11.13 1.11
N CYS A 12 -7.52 10.22 1.64
CA CYS A 12 -6.34 9.69 0.93
C CYS A 12 -6.56 8.28 0.34
N LYS A 13 -7.69 7.62 0.62
CA LYS A 13 -8.01 6.30 0.06
C LYS A 13 -8.81 6.48 -1.22
N VAL A 14 -8.11 6.80 -2.29
CA VAL A 14 -8.68 7.06 -3.62
C VAL A 14 -7.91 6.33 -4.69
N PHE A 15 -8.59 5.90 -5.74
CA PHE A 15 -7.95 5.41 -6.96
C PHE A 15 -7.75 6.59 -7.92
N LEU A 16 -6.57 6.61 -8.55
CA LEU A 16 -6.25 7.57 -9.60
C LEU A 16 -6.44 6.87 -10.95
N VAL A 17 -7.24 7.49 -11.80
CA VAL A 17 -7.51 6.99 -13.16
C VAL A 17 -7.15 8.07 -14.15
N THR A 18 -6.50 7.68 -15.25
CA THR A 18 -6.26 8.54 -16.42
C THR A 18 -7.02 7.97 -17.59
N ILE A 19 -7.82 8.81 -18.23
CA ILE A 19 -8.54 8.45 -19.45
C ILE A 19 -7.91 9.20 -20.61
N LEU A 20 -7.43 8.45 -21.62
CA LEU A 20 -6.95 9.02 -22.86
C LEU A 20 -8.09 9.06 -23.89
N THR A 21 -8.32 10.21 -24.48
CA THR A 21 -9.40 10.41 -25.45
C THR A 21 -8.94 11.32 -26.59
N THR A 22 -9.54 11.13 -27.75
CA THR A 22 -9.40 12.02 -28.90
C THR A 22 -10.52 13.06 -28.97
N ALA A 23 -11.48 13.01 -28.03
CA ALA A 23 -12.56 14.02 -27.97
C ALA A 23 -11.98 15.38 -27.57
N GLU A 24 -12.43 16.42 -28.20
CA GLU A 24 -12.18 17.79 -27.78
C GLU A 24 -12.94 18.04 -26.48
N LEU A 25 -12.21 18.34 -25.41
CA LEU A 25 -12.77 18.62 -24.09
C LEU A 25 -12.48 20.08 -23.75
N GLU A 26 -13.48 20.77 -23.24
CA GLU A 26 -13.27 22.09 -22.67
C GLU A 26 -12.41 21.99 -21.40
N GLU A 27 -11.41 22.86 -21.29
CA GLU A 27 -10.59 22.93 -20.08
C GLU A 27 -11.48 23.40 -18.91
N SER A 28 -11.40 22.69 -17.80
CA SER A 28 -12.24 22.97 -16.61
C SER A 28 -11.97 24.32 -15.97
N GLY A 29 -11.02 25.11 -16.45
CA GLY A 29 -10.61 26.40 -15.92
C GLY A 29 -10.04 26.33 -14.49
N ARG A 30 -9.89 25.14 -13.93
CA ARG A 30 -9.29 24.96 -12.59
C ARG A 30 -7.79 25.10 -12.69
N SER A 31 -7.26 26.13 -12.04
CA SER A 31 -5.81 26.31 -11.91
C SER A 31 -5.24 25.18 -11.05
N TYR A 32 -4.48 24.28 -11.67
CA TYR A 32 -3.78 23.18 -11.00
C TYR A 32 -2.45 23.62 -10.36
N GLY A 33 -2.15 24.91 -10.33
CA GLY A 33 -0.84 25.44 -9.93
C GLY A 33 -0.61 25.61 -8.43
N LYS A 34 -1.61 25.39 -7.57
CA LYS A 34 -1.43 25.51 -6.12
C LYS A 34 -1.43 24.13 -5.48
N SER A 35 -0.30 23.76 -4.89
CA SER A 35 -0.19 22.60 -4.00
C SER A 35 -1.19 22.75 -2.85
N TYR A 36 -2.33 22.10 -2.94
CA TYR A 36 -3.31 22.06 -1.86
C TYR A 36 -2.79 21.17 -0.72
N PHE A 37 -1.90 21.72 0.08
CA PHE A 37 -1.65 21.12 1.38
C PHE A 37 -2.88 21.39 2.26
N ARG A 38 -3.48 20.32 2.76
CA ARG A 38 -4.50 20.46 3.78
C ARG A 38 -3.97 21.36 4.89
N GLU A 39 -4.75 22.36 5.27
CA GLU A 39 -4.46 23.19 6.43
C GLU A 39 -4.19 22.31 7.67
N GLY A 40 -3.16 22.63 8.43
CA GLY A 40 -2.72 21.85 9.58
C GLY A 40 -1.90 20.60 9.27
N CYS A 41 -1.76 20.15 8.00
CA CYS A 41 -0.98 18.97 7.65
C CYS A 41 0.50 19.13 8.00
N ARG A 42 1.06 20.33 7.84
CA ARG A 42 2.49 20.62 8.13
C ARG A 42 2.85 20.37 9.59
N ASN A 43 1.92 20.66 10.51
CA ASN A 43 2.15 20.56 11.95
C ASN A 43 1.67 19.22 12.53
N CYS A 44 0.88 18.45 11.81
CA CYS A 44 0.25 17.24 12.32
C CYS A 44 1.24 16.08 12.55
N ARG A 45 2.13 15.80 11.60
CA ARG A 45 3.18 14.77 11.61
C ARG A 45 2.77 13.33 12.04
N LYS A 46 1.51 13.02 12.26
CA LYS A 46 1.04 11.70 12.72
C LYS A 46 1.49 10.56 11.79
N CYS A 47 1.41 10.77 10.46
CA CYS A 47 1.84 9.79 9.48
C CYS A 47 3.36 9.53 9.50
N VAL A 48 4.16 10.53 9.83
CA VAL A 48 5.62 10.40 10.00
C VAL A 48 5.92 9.58 11.26
N ALA A 49 5.26 9.90 12.37
CA ALA A 49 5.47 9.23 13.65
C ALA A 49 5.06 7.75 13.63
N ILE A 50 3.99 7.39 12.89
CA ILE A 50 3.52 6.00 12.80
C ILE A 50 4.32 5.15 11.81
N CYS A 51 5.16 5.75 10.95
CA CYS A 51 5.90 5.01 9.94
C CYS A 51 6.99 4.15 10.59
N PRO A 52 6.86 2.81 10.58
CA PRO A 52 7.75 1.96 11.37
C PRO A 52 9.18 1.90 10.84
N THR A 53 9.38 2.28 9.58
CA THR A 53 10.67 2.25 8.90
C THR A 53 11.29 3.63 8.71
N GLY A 54 10.60 4.71 9.12
CA GLY A 54 11.06 6.08 8.89
C GLY A 54 11.12 6.46 7.40
N ALA A 55 10.39 5.76 6.53
CA ALA A 55 10.33 6.08 5.11
C ALA A 55 9.84 7.50 4.83
N LEU A 56 8.91 8.02 5.64
CA LEU A 56 8.37 9.37 5.53
C LEU A 56 9.29 10.37 6.23
N LYS A 57 9.89 11.29 5.48
CA LYS A 57 10.87 12.25 6.01
C LYS A 57 10.25 13.49 6.67
N GLY A 58 8.95 13.69 6.51
CA GLY A 58 8.23 14.79 7.15
C GLY A 58 8.31 16.14 6.41
N ASN A 59 9.15 16.24 5.41
CA ASN A 59 9.32 17.43 4.55
C ASN A 59 8.54 17.33 3.22
N GLY A 60 7.67 16.34 3.07
CA GLY A 60 6.92 16.09 1.83
C GLY A 60 7.59 15.05 0.91
N THR A 61 8.66 14.42 1.37
CA THR A 61 9.34 13.35 0.63
C THR A 61 9.22 12.00 1.33
N ILE A 62 9.38 10.95 0.54
CA ILE A 62 9.42 9.57 1.00
C ILE A 62 10.66 8.87 0.42
N ASP A 63 11.36 8.11 1.25
CA ASP A 63 12.33 7.14 0.76
C ASP A 63 11.60 5.82 0.48
N SER A 64 11.29 5.59 -0.79
CA SER A 64 10.55 4.40 -1.21
C SER A 64 11.28 3.09 -0.87
N ARG A 65 12.62 3.10 -0.82
CA ARG A 65 13.43 1.93 -0.48
C ARG A 65 13.16 1.42 0.94
N LEU A 66 12.66 2.29 1.82
CA LEU A 66 12.26 1.96 3.19
C LEU A 66 10.76 1.72 3.32
N CYS A 67 9.97 2.10 2.32
CA CYS A 67 8.51 1.98 2.40
C CYS A 67 8.07 0.51 2.34
N LEU A 68 7.34 0.05 3.35
CA LEU A 68 6.85 -1.34 3.38
C LEU A 68 5.93 -1.66 2.20
N ASN A 69 5.18 -0.67 1.71
CA ASN A 69 4.35 -0.87 0.52
C ASN A 69 5.22 -1.21 -0.70
N TYR A 70 6.30 -0.47 -0.91
CA TYR A 70 7.26 -0.78 -1.97
C TYR A 70 7.95 -2.13 -1.75
N LEU A 71 8.48 -2.38 -0.55
CA LEU A 71 9.24 -3.59 -0.23
C LEU A 71 8.40 -4.87 -0.38
N THR A 72 7.13 -4.82 0.00
CA THR A 72 6.26 -6.01 -0.02
C THR A 72 5.58 -6.26 -1.36
N ILE A 73 5.40 -5.23 -2.19
CA ILE A 73 4.65 -5.33 -3.45
C ILE A 73 5.56 -5.19 -4.68
N GLU A 74 6.44 -4.16 -4.69
CA GLU A 74 7.18 -3.78 -5.89
C GLU A 74 8.59 -4.33 -5.94
N HIS A 75 9.24 -4.47 -4.78
CA HIS A 75 10.63 -4.94 -4.71
C HIS A 75 10.76 -6.35 -5.26
N ARG A 76 11.75 -6.56 -6.12
CA ARG A 76 12.06 -7.88 -6.71
C ARG A 76 13.38 -8.41 -6.12
N GLY A 77 13.48 -9.73 -6.07
CA GLY A 77 14.65 -10.40 -5.47
C GLY A 77 14.63 -10.41 -3.94
N GLU A 78 15.78 -10.61 -3.34
CA GLU A 78 15.96 -10.64 -1.90
C GLU A 78 15.75 -9.26 -1.28
N LEU A 79 15.14 -9.24 -0.10
CA LEU A 79 15.00 -8.00 0.67
C LEU A 79 16.36 -7.58 1.24
N PRO A 80 16.64 -6.27 1.35
CA PRO A 80 17.88 -5.79 1.98
C PRO A 80 18.10 -6.43 3.35
N GLU A 81 19.36 -6.65 3.70
CA GLU A 81 19.72 -7.17 5.01
C GLU A 81 19.16 -6.28 6.12
N GLY A 82 18.76 -6.88 7.23
CA GLY A 82 18.15 -6.15 8.34
C GLY A 82 16.71 -5.67 8.11
N THR A 83 16.13 -5.85 6.91
CA THR A 83 14.74 -5.44 6.66
C THR A 83 13.77 -6.09 7.65
N ASP A 84 12.97 -5.28 8.32
CA ASP A 84 11.82 -5.71 9.12
C ASP A 84 10.52 -5.32 8.39
N LEU A 85 9.68 -6.30 8.12
CA LEU A 85 8.39 -6.06 7.48
C LEU A 85 7.27 -5.68 8.46
N HIS A 86 7.56 -5.65 9.76
CA HIS A 86 6.61 -5.27 10.82
C HIS A 86 5.25 -5.99 10.70
N GLY A 87 5.26 -7.26 10.30
CA GLY A 87 4.06 -8.07 10.09
C GLY A 87 3.30 -7.80 8.79
N SER A 88 3.82 -6.94 7.91
CA SER A 88 3.16 -6.61 6.64
C SER A 88 3.51 -7.64 5.57
N LEU A 89 2.58 -8.52 5.23
CA LEU A 89 2.74 -9.51 4.14
C LEU A 89 2.61 -8.85 2.77
N PHE A 90 1.64 -7.97 2.61
CA PHE A 90 1.29 -7.30 1.36
C PHE A 90 0.75 -5.90 1.65
N GLY A 91 1.50 -4.87 1.27
CA GLY A 91 1.13 -3.48 1.48
C GLY A 91 1.32 -2.99 2.92
N CYS A 92 1.12 -1.69 3.11
CA CYS A 92 1.12 -1.02 4.41
C CYS A 92 0.34 0.29 4.29
N GLU A 93 -0.68 0.46 5.10
CA GLU A 93 -1.55 1.65 5.06
C GLU A 93 -1.49 2.48 6.36
N ARG A 94 -0.58 2.21 7.29
CA ARG A 94 -0.51 2.87 8.60
C ARG A 94 -0.52 4.40 8.51
N CYS A 95 0.19 4.97 7.55
CA CYS A 95 0.26 6.42 7.35
C CYS A 95 -1.05 7.00 6.78
N ILE A 96 -1.84 6.20 6.08
CA ILE A 96 -3.16 6.57 5.56
C ILE A 96 -4.20 6.44 6.66
N ASP A 97 -4.15 5.34 7.42
CA ASP A 97 -5.13 5.04 8.47
C ASP A 97 -5.09 6.04 9.61
N ILE A 98 -3.90 6.45 10.03
CA ILE A 98 -3.73 7.44 11.12
C ILE A 98 -4.08 8.88 10.68
N CYS A 99 -4.25 9.12 9.39
CA CYS A 99 -4.48 10.47 8.88
C CYS A 99 -5.85 11.00 9.35
N PRO A 100 -5.89 12.14 10.08
CA PRO A 100 -7.14 12.71 10.55
C PRO A 100 -7.90 13.50 9.48
N ALA A 101 -7.47 13.42 8.21
CA ALA A 101 -8.16 14.07 7.11
C ALA A 101 -9.62 13.57 7.02
N PRO A 102 -10.58 14.47 6.81
CA PRO A 102 -11.97 14.07 6.62
C PRO A 102 -12.09 13.01 5.52
N ARG A 103 -12.82 11.96 5.82
CA ARG A 103 -13.13 10.87 4.89
C ARG A 103 -14.62 10.82 4.72
N SER A 104 -15.09 10.72 3.49
CA SER A 104 -16.47 10.30 3.25
C SER A 104 -16.68 8.89 3.82
N LYS A 105 -17.90 8.57 4.21
CA LYS A 105 -18.22 7.17 4.49
C LYS A 105 -17.92 6.35 3.24
N PRO A 106 -17.24 5.19 3.37
CA PRO A 106 -17.01 4.34 2.22
C PRO A 106 -18.36 4.00 1.58
N THR A 107 -18.51 4.30 0.30
CA THR A 107 -19.62 3.76 -0.48
C THR A 107 -19.19 2.35 -0.90
N ALA A 108 -19.97 1.36 -0.52
CA ALA A 108 -19.76 0.00 -1.00
C ALA A 108 -19.96 0.01 -2.53
N ILE A 109 -18.90 -0.38 -3.24
CA ILE A 109 -18.94 -0.60 -4.69
C ILE A 109 -18.90 -2.11 -4.84
N GLU A 110 -19.96 -2.70 -5.36
CA GLU A 110 -20.12 -4.16 -5.47
C GLU A 110 -18.96 -4.80 -6.25
N ASP A 111 -18.54 -4.17 -7.34
CA ASP A 111 -17.42 -4.61 -8.18
C ASP A 111 -16.05 -4.56 -7.47
N LEU A 112 -15.95 -3.86 -6.33
CA LEU A 112 -14.75 -3.75 -5.51
C LEU A 112 -14.88 -4.51 -4.18
N ALA A 113 -15.86 -5.40 -4.06
CA ALA A 113 -15.98 -6.27 -2.90
C ALA A 113 -14.71 -7.11 -2.70
N PRO A 114 -14.33 -7.41 -1.45
CA PRO A 114 -13.19 -8.27 -1.18
C PRO A 114 -13.35 -9.63 -1.88
N ASP A 115 -12.31 -10.05 -2.59
CA ASP A 115 -12.29 -11.36 -3.26
C ASP A 115 -12.21 -12.46 -2.19
N PRO A 116 -13.20 -13.35 -2.06
CA PRO A 116 -13.19 -14.44 -1.07
C PRO A 116 -11.93 -15.30 -1.16
N ARG A 117 -11.42 -15.53 -2.38
CA ARG A 117 -10.20 -16.31 -2.62
C ARG A 117 -8.96 -15.72 -1.95
N VAL A 118 -8.94 -14.39 -1.76
CA VAL A 118 -7.87 -13.68 -1.05
C VAL A 118 -8.07 -13.78 0.46
N LEU A 119 -9.32 -13.68 0.93
CA LEU A 119 -9.65 -13.78 2.35
C LEU A 119 -9.39 -15.18 2.93
N GLU A 120 -9.55 -16.22 2.12
CA GLU A 120 -9.34 -17.64 2.49
C GLU A 120 -7.88 -18.09 2.33
N LEU A 121 -6.99 -17.21 1.85
CA LEU A 121 -5.61 -17.57 1.59
C LEU A 121 -4.82 -17.69 2.90
N ASP A 122 -4.52 -18.90 3.29
CA ASP A 122 -3.69 -19.19 4.45
C ASP A 122 -2.21 -19.41 4.11
N VAL A 123 -1.38 -19.51 5.15
CA VAL A 123 0.08 -19.70 5.06
C VAL A 123 0.45 -21.01 4.38
N GLN A 124 -0.27 -22.10 4.68
CA GLN A 124 0.03 -23.45 4.16
C GLN A 124 -0.25 -23.49 2.66
N THR A 125 -1.42 -22.99 2.26
CA THR A 125 -1.83 -22.87 0.86
C THR A 125 -0.82 -22.02 0.07
N LEU A 126 -0.41 -20.87 0.62
CA LEU A 126 0.55 -20.00 -0.06
C LEU A 126 1.92 -20.68 -0.25
N ASN A 127 2.39 -21.46 0.74
CA ASN A 127 3.68 -22.13 0.66
C ASN A 127 3.66 -23.34 -0.29
N SER A 128 2.55 -24.07 -0.37
CA SER A 128 2.43 -25.27 -1.20
C SER A 128 2.02 -24.98 -2.65
N MET A 129 1.54 -23.77 -2.94
CA MET A 129 1.01 -23.41 -4.24
C MET A 129 2.10 -23.33 -5.33
N SER A 130 1.82 -23.88 -6.51
CA SER A 130 2.66 -23.68 -7.69
C SER A 130 2.42 -22.31 -8.32
N SER A 131 3.41 -21.78 -9.04
CA SER A 131 3.28 -20.51 -9.76
C SER A 131 2.15 -20.52 -10.79
N SER A 132 1.91 -21.65 -11.45
CA SER A 132 0.81 -21.79 -12.41
C SER A 132 -0.56 -21.75 -11.72
N ALA A 133 -0.70 -22.41 -10.57
CA ALA A 133 -1.92 -22.38 -9.76
C ALA A 133 -2.19 -20.97 -9.22
N PHE A 134 -1.14 -20.30 -8.71
CA PHE A 134 -1.24 -18.93 -8.23
C PHE A 134 -1.71 -17.98 -9.34
N ASN A 135 -1.05 -18.01 -10.51
CA ASN A 135 -1.41 -17.14 -11.63
C ASN A 135 -2.83 -17.39 -12.12
N ARG A 136 -3.27 -18.64 -12.19
CA ARG A 136 -4.65 -18.97 -12.58
C ARG A 136 -5.67 -18.42 -11.58
N LYS A 137 -5.37 -18.50 -10.25
CA LYS A 137 -6.29 -18.10 -9.19
C LYS A 137 -6.29 -16.57 -8.98
N PHE A 138 -5.14 -15.91 -9.06
CA PHE A 138 -4.95 -14.53 -8.61
C PHE A 138 -4.52 -13.53 -9.70
N ARG A 139 -4.52 -13.90 -10.99
CA ARG A 139 -4.05 -13.01 -12.07
C ARG A 139 -4.75 -11.65 -12.13
N PHE A 140 -5.99 -11.58 -11.72
CA PHE A 140 -6.79 -10.34 -11.68
C PHE A 140 -6.89 -9.74 -10.28
N SER A 141 -6.20 -10.31 -9.31
CA SER A 141 -6.09 -9.78 -7.95
C SER A 141 -4.86 -8.88 -7.82
N PRO A 142 -4.88 -7.87 -6.93
CA PRO A 142 -3.69 -7.09 -6.59
C PRO A 142 -2.49 -7.94 -6.18
N LEU A 143 -2.69 -9.13 -5.63
CA LEU A 143 -1.63 -10.06 -5.23
C LEU A 143 -0.72 -10.47 -6.41
N SER A 144 -1.24 -10.45 -7.65
CA SER A 144 -0.46 -10.75 -8.85
C SER A 144 0.74 -9.81 -9.03
N ARG A 145 0.66 -8.59 -8.49
CA ARG A 145 1.73 -7.60 -8.59
C ARG A 145 2.98 -8.00 -7.79
N ALA A 146 2.83 -8.50 -6.58
CA ALA A 146 3.95 -9.08 -5.83
C ALA A 146 4.35 -10.45 -6.37
N GLY A 147 3.38 -11.20 -6.87
CA GLY A 147 3.52 -12.58 -7.33
C GLY A 147 3.77 -13.56 -6.19
N LEU A 148 3.66 -14.86 -6.50
CA LEU A 148 3.82 -15.92 -5.50
C LEU A 148 5.18 -15.83 -4.79
N LYS A 149 6.27 -15.69 -5.54
CA LYS A 149 7.64 -15.62 -4.97
C LYS A 149 7.81 -14.43 -4.02
N GLY A 150 7.22 -13.26 -4.36
CA GLY A 150 7.26 -12.08 -3.50
C GLY A 150 6.52 -12.30 -2.19
N LEU A 151 5.33 -12.88 -2.25
CA LEU A 151 4.54 -13.20 -1.06
C LEU A 151 5.22 -14.25 -0.17
N GLN A 152 5.74 -15.33 -0.76
CA GLN A 152 6.49 -16.36 -0.03
C GLN A 152 7.75 -15.81 0.64
N ARG A 153 8.50 -14.94 -0.07
CA ARG A 153 9.66 -14.21 0.50
C ARG A 153 9.26 -13.39 1.71
N ASN A 154 8.17 -12.60 1.58
CA ASN A 154 7.67 -11.75 2.65
C ASN A 154 7.24 -12.59 3.86
N LEU A 155 6.54 -13.69 3.62
CA LEU A 155 6.09 -14.62 4.66
C LEU A 155 7.27 -15.24 5.43
N MET A 156 8.30 -15.71 4.73
CA MET A 156 9.51 -16.25 5.35
C MET A 156 10.22 -15.19 6.21
N LYS A 157 10.24 -13.94 5.76
CA LYS A 157 10.87 -12.85 6.51
C LYS A 157 10.11 -12.53 7.81
N ILE A 158 8.77 -12.56 7.76
CA ILE A 158 7.92 -12.37 8.94
C ILE A 158 8.09 -13.55 9.92
N GLY A 159 8.06 -14.78 9.42
CA GLY A 159 8.17 -15.99 10.25
C GLY A 159 9.51 -16.10 11.00
N LYS A 160 10.63 -15.80 10.35
CA LYS A 160 11.96 -15.78 11.00
C LYS A 160 12.00 -14.81 12.19
N LYS A 161 11.32 -13.68 12.12
CA LYS A 161 11.30 -12.73 13.22
C LYS A 161 10.45 -13.23 14.40
N MET A 162 9.31 -13.85 14.14
CA MET A 162 8.46 -14.41 15.21
C MET A 162 9.19 -15.50 15.98
N ALA A 163 9.92 -16.38 15.30
CA ALA A 163 10.73 -17.43 15.95
C ALA A 163 11.83 -16.87 16.87
N ASN A 164 12.51 -15.78 16.43
CA ASN A 164 13.55 -15.13 17.24
C ASN A 164 13.02 -14.38 18.48
N HIS A 165 11.73 -14.07 18.54
CA HIS A 165 11.12 -13.41 19.72
C HIS A 165 10.61 -14.39 20.76
N GLN A 166 10.39 -15.66 20.40
CA GLN A 166 9.97 -16.71 21.33
C GLN A 166 11.15 -17.40 22.03
N GLY A 167 12.39 -17.09 21.64
CA GLY A 167 13.61 -17.63 22.22
C GLY A 167 14.34 -16.70 23.21
N LYS A 168 13.70 -15.64 23.66
CA LYS A 168 14.14 -14.74 24.74
C LYS A 168 13.11 -14.67 25.83
#